data_8fff68ebf364b5db95daa153476d60c3
#
_entry.id   8fff68ebf364b5db95daa153476d60c3
#
_cell.length_a   1.000
_cell.length_b   1.000
_cell.length_c   1.000
_cell.angle_alpha   90.00
_cell.angle_beta   90.00
_cell.angle_gamma   90.00
#
_symmetry.space_group_name_H-M   'P 1'
#
loop_
_entity.id
_entity.type
_entity.pdbx_description
1 polymer ?
#
loop_
_entity_poly.entity_id
_entity_poly.type
_entity_poly.pdbx_seq_one_letter_code
_entity_poly.pdbx_strand_id
1 'polypeptide(L)'
;MRKQLLLLAALLMIGLGATAQKKKSQTSGNRQFQVYAVGFYNQENLFDTCHDAGKNDYEYLPAKGWNGMKYTNKLKNMSRALADMGTDVLPNVGCAFIGLSEVENANVLKDLTAQPPLKARNMQFCHIEGPDKRGIDCALLYNPALFTVKNTRLVPYVQELAKDSAYKTRGFFTVRGELAGEDVAVIVCHWPSRFSGSFYRESGARQTKVVKDSLLRLNPAMKVFVMGDMNDDPTNASMHKVL
;
A
#
# COMPACT_ATOMS: atom_id res chain seq x y z
N MET A 1 -48.14 -43.19 -56.54
CA MET A 1 -46.82 -42.78 -55.98
C MET A 1 -46.81 -41.49 -55.23
N ARG A 2 -47.64 -40.45 -55.49
CA ARG A 2 -47.66 -39.21 -54.78
C ARG A 2 -48.29 -39.19 -53.35
N LYS A 3 -49.17 -40.15 -53.06
CA LYS A 3 -49.83 -40.24 -51.72
C LYS A 3 -49.00 -40.93 -50.64
N GLN A 4 -48.05 -41.74 -51.03
CA GLN A 4 -47.15 -42.37 -50.05
C GLN A 4 -45.97 -41.44 -49.55
N LEU A 5 -45.61 -40.49 -50.40
CA LEU A 5 -44.58 -39.51 -50.01
C LEU A 5 -45.08 -38.48 -48.96
N LEU A 6 -46.36 -38.16 -48.93
CA LEU A 6 -46.97 -37.25 -47.98
C LEU A 6 -47.15 -37.87 -46.59
N LEU A 7 -47.33 -39.19 -46.50
CA LEU A 7 -47.40 -39.89 -45.19
C LEU A 7 -46.03 -40.00 -44.50
N LEU A 8 -44.94 -40.14 -45.29
CA LEU A 8 -43.60 -40.20 -44.74
C LEU A 8 -43.13 -38.83 -44.20
N ALA A 9 -43.56 -37.74 -44.84
CA ALA A 9 -43.23 -36.39 -44.39
C ALA A 9 -43.98 -36.00 -43.09
N ALA A 10 -45.20 -36.55 -42.89
CA ALA A 10 -45.97 -36.28 -41.66
C ALA A 10 -45.45 -37.08 -40.46
N LEU A 11 -44.85 -38.24 -40.63
CA LEU A 11 -44.25 -39.00 -39.53
C LEU A 11 -42.90 -38.47 -39.10
N LEU A 12 -42.17 -37.75 -39.96
CA LEU A 12 -40.89 -37.13 -39.58
C LEU A 12 -41.06 -35.84 -38.72
N MET A 13 -42.25 -35.27 -38.72
CA MET A 13 -42.51 -34.01 -37.96
C MET A 13 -42.99 -34.23 -36.50
N ILE A 14 -43.36 -35.45 -36.16
CA ILE A 14 -43.84 -35.79 -34.79
C ILE A 14 -42.68 -36.24 -33.87
N GLY A 15 -41.52 -36.53 -34.46
CA GLY A 15 -40.35 -36.99 -33.70
C GLY A 15 -39.45 -35.91 -33.10
N LEU A 16 -39.73 -34.63 -33.32
CA LEU A 16 -38.85 -33.52 -32.88
C LEU A 16 -39.37 -32.72 -31.67
N GLY A 17 -40.34 -33.29 -30.97
CA GLY A 17 -40.84 -32.74 -29.70
C GLY A 17 -40.09 -33.25 -28.46
N ALA A 18 -38.84 -33.73 -28.59
CA ALA A 18 -38.01 -34.01 -27.42
C ALA A 18 -37.55 -32.69 -26.81
N THR A 19 -38.17 -32.33 -25.71
CA THR A 19 -37.74 -31.25 -24.84
C THR A 19 -36.25 -31.35 -24.55
N ALA A 20 -35.45 -30.55 -25.23
CA ALA A 20 -34.08 -30.29 -24.82
C ALA A 20 -34.15 -29.57 -23.49
N GLN A 21 -34.22 -30.32 -22.39
CA GLN A 21 -33.93 -29.85 -21.07
C GLN A 21 -32.49 -29.35 -21.11
N LYS A 22 -32.30 -28.02 -21.26
CA LYS A 22 -31.02 -27.36 -21.07
C LYS A 22 -30.56 -27.71 -19.64
N LYS A 23 -29.76 -28.77 -19.51
CA LYS A 23 -28.86 -28.90 -18.38
C LYS A 23 -28.09 -27.58 -18.34
N LYS A 24 -28.40 -26.72 -17.39
CA LYS A 24 -27.49 -25.65 -16.98
C LYS A 24 -26.21 -26.38 -16.63
N SER A 25 -25.25 -26.40 -17.55
CA SER A 25 -23.86 -26.64 -17.24
C SER A 25 -23.51 -25.57 -16.21
N GLN A 26 -23.41 -25.97 -14.95
CA GLN A 26 -22.65 -25.21 -14.00
C GLN A 26 -21.20 -25.30 -14.48
N THR A 27 -20.83 -24.36 -15.33
CA THR A 27 -19.43 -24.00 -15.50
C THR A 27 -18.98 -23.52 -14.12
N SER A 28 -18.37 -24.42 -13.37
CA SER A 28 -17.46 -24.02 -12.30
C SER A 28 -16.39 -23.19 -13.01
N GLY A 29 -16.61 -21.87 -13.05
CA GLY A 29 -15.63 -20.96 -13.61
C GLY A 29 -14.34 -21.21 -12.85
N ASN A 30 -13.32 -21.63 -13.55
CA ASN A 30 -11.96 -21.71 -13.03
C ASN A 30 -11.60 -20.29 -12.59
N ARG A 31 -11.81 -19.98 -11.30
CA ARG A 31 -11.39 -18.69 -10.73
C ARG A 31 -9.88 -18.69 -10.81
N GLN A 32 -9.33 -17.96 -11.75
CA GLN A 32 -7.89 -17.69 -11.79
C GLN A 32 -7.61 -16.70 -10.67
N PHE A 33 -6.85 -17.15 -9.67
CA PHE A 33 -6.32 -16.28 -8.62
C PHE A 33 -5.00 -15.70 -9.12
N GLN A 34 -4.83 -14.41 -8.95
CA GLN A 34 -3.54 -13.74 -9.13
C GLN A 34 -2.97 -13.41 -7.75
N VAL A 35 -1.69 -13.69 -7.55
CA VAL A 35 -0.98 -13.42 -6.30
C VAL A 35 -0.13 -12.16 -6.48
N TYR A 36 -0.23 -11.26 -5.52
CA TYR A 36 0.58 -10.05 -5.45
C TYR A 36 1.24 -9.97 -4.08
N ALA A 37 2.51 -9.62 -4.04
CA ALA A 37 3.20 -9.28 -2.81
C ALA A 37 3.02 -7.78 -2.52
N VAL A 38 2.79 -7.44 -1.27
CA VAL A 38 2.79 -6.07 -0.74
C VAL A 38 3.60 -6.05 0.54
N GLY A 39 4.27 -4.95 0.84
CA GLY A 39 5.17 -4.89 1.98
C GLY A 39 5.14 -3.56 2.71
N PHE A 40 5.77 -3.55 3.88
CA PHE A 40 6.09 -2.35 4.64
C PHE A 40 7.52 -2.46 5.18
N TYR A 41 8.25 -1.36 5.17
CA TYR A 41 9.62 -1.31 5.72
C TYR A 41 9.91 0.06 6.33
N ASN A 42 10.24 0.10 7.63
CA ASN A 42 10.75 1.29 8.28
C ASN A 42 12.21 1.52 7.82
N GLN A 43 12.51 2.71 7.32
CA GLN A 43 13.83 3.06 6.77
C GLN A 43 14.85 3.42 7.85
N GLU A 44 14.47 3.39 9.13
CA GLU A 44 15.36 3.73 10.25
C GLU A 44 16.10 5.06 10.03
N ASN A 45 15.32 6.14 9.84
CA ASN A 45 15.83 7.49 9.60
C ASN A 45 16.67 7.58 8.31
N LEU A 46 16.02 7.47 7.15
CA LEU A 46 16.66 7.72 5.86
C LEU A 46 16.76 9.22 5.62
N PHE A 47 17.87 9.80 6.05
CA PHE A 47 18.23 11.21 5.85
C PHE A 47 19.38 11.34 4.86
N ASP A 48 19.39 12.44 4.12
CA ASP A 48 20.58 12.84 3.38
C ASP A 48 21.63 13.50 4.30
N THR A 49 22.46 14.39 3.81
CA THR A 49 23.50 15.04 4.62
C THR A 49 23.32 16.56 4.68
N CYS A 50 22.15 17.04 4.27
CA CYS A 50 21.81 18.46 4.23
C CYS A 50 20.75 18.77 5.30
N HIS A 51 20.80 19.96 5.87
CA HIS A 51 19.80 20.42 6.83
C HIS A 51 18.55 20.95 6.12
N ASP A 52 17.39 20.43 6.47
CA ASP A 52 16.10 20.95 6.04
C ASP A 52 15.60 22.07 6.95
N ALA A 53 15.31 23.23 6.39
CA ALA A 53 14.90 24.40 7.13
C ALA A 53 13.67 24.14 8.01
N GLY A 54 13.79 24.41 9.31
CA GLY A 54 12.71 24.23 10.28
C GLY A 54 12.52 22.80 10.79
N LYS A 55 13.41 21.89 10.45
CA LYS A 55 13.43 20.51 10.95
C LYS A 55 14.52 20.30 12.01
N ASN A 56 14.36 19.29 12.83
CA ASN A 56 15.33 18.89 13.86
C ASN A 56 16.12 17.67 13.39
N ASP A 57 16.81 17.80 12.26
CA ASP A 57 17.58 16.75 11.57
C ASP A 57 19.09 16.83 11.85
N TYR A 58 19.50 17.66 12.80
CA TYR A 58 20.91 17.96 13.08
C TYR A 58 21.78 16.74 13.38
N GLU A 59 21.20 15.62 13.81
CA GLU A 59 21.93 14.36 14.04
C GLU A 59 22.41 13.71 12.75
N TYR A 60 21.77 14.06 11.63
CA TYR A 60 22.04 13.51 10.29
C TYR A 60 22.90 14.42 9.42
N LEU A 61 23.73 15.26 10.06
CA LEU A 61 24.65 16.17 9.37
C LEU A 61 26.11 15.68 9.45
N PRO A 62 26.99 16.09 8.53
CA PRO A 62 28.41 15.73 8.55
C PRO A 62 29.11 16.09 9.85
N ALA A 63 28.73 17.21 10.47
CA ALA A 63 29.27 17.63 11.79
C ALA A 63 28.96 16.64 12.93
N LYS A 64 27.97 15.77 12.77
CA LYS A 64 27.61 14.69 13.71
C LYS A 64 28.08 13.32 13.23
N GLY A 65 28.89 13.29 12.19
CA GLY A 65 29.44 12.06 11.64
C GLY A 65 28.51 11.29 10.69
N TRP A 66 27.37 11.88 10.29
CA TRP A 66 26.55 11.39 9.21
C TRP A 66 27.05 12.02 7.91
N ASN A 67 27.74 11.25 7.08
CA ASN A 67 28.39 11.73 5.88
C ASN A 67 27.93 11.01 4.62
N GLY A 68 28.35 11.50 3.45
CA GLY A 68 27.96 10.96 2.16
C GLY A 68 28.26 9.46 1.98
N MET A 69 29.34 8.96 2.59
CA MET A 69 29.65 7.51 2.53
C MET A 69 28.62 6.69 3.30
N LYS A 70 28.23 7.12 4.51
CA LYS A 70 27.19 6.45 5.31
C LYS A 70 25.83 6.51 4.61
N TYR A 71 25.46 7.68 4.07
CA TYR A 71 24.25 7.84 3.30
C TYR A 71 24.19 6.91 2.08
N THR A 72 25.25 6.91 1.25
CA THR A 72 25.33 6.03 0.08
C THR A 72 25.27 4.55 0.45
N ASN A 73 25.96 4.14 1.51
CA ASN A 73 25.90 2.76 1.99
C ASN A 73 24.49 2.39 2.49
N LYS A 74 23.80 3.31 3.16
CA LYS A 74 22.41 3.10 3.59
C LYS A 74 21.49 2.92 2.40
N LEU A 75 21.54 3.82 1.40
CA LEU A 75 20.77 3.70 0.17
C LEU A 75 21.00 2.35 -0.52
N LYS A 76 22.25 1.93 -0.65
CA LYS A 76 22.63 0.64 -1.25
C LYS A 76 22.01 -0.54 -0.51
N ASN A 77 22.07 -0.55 0.82
CA ASN A 77 21.55 -1.65 1.63
C ASN A 77 20.01 -1.67 1.62
N MET A 78 19.38 -0.51 1.80
CA MET A 78 17.92 -0.39 1.77
C MET A 78 17.35 -0.78 0.40
N SER A 79 17.96 -0.32 -0.69
CA SER A 79 17.49 -0.67 -2.04
C SER A 79 17.54 -2.17 -2.32
N ARG A 80 18.54 -2.89 -1.79
CA ARG A 80 18.63 -4.36 -1.89
C ARG A 80 17.52 -5.01 -1.08
N ALA A 81 17.38 -4.64 0.20
CA ALA A 81 16.34 -5.19 1.05
C ALA A 81 14.94 -5.00 0.45
N LEU A 82 14.63 -3.80 -0.03
CA LEU A 82 13.34 -3.48 -0.65
C LEU A 82 13.12 -4.23 -1.97
N ALA A 83 14.15 -4.40 -2.78
CA ALA A 83 14.06 -5.18 -4.01
C ALA A 83 13.89 -6.68 -3.75
N ASP A 84 14.41 -7.20 -2.65
CA ASP A 84 14.31 -8.61 -2.29
C ASP A 84 12.95 -8.97 -1.65
N MET A 85 12.19 -7.97 -1.15
CA MET A 85 10.88 -8.22 -0.56
C MET A 85 9.92 -8.88 -1.55
N GLY A 86 9.27 -9.98 -1.11
CA GLY A 86 8.29 -10.74 -1.88
C GLY A 86 8.87 -11.60 -2.99
N THR A 87 10.20 -11.69 -3.12
CA THR A 87 10.85 -12.51 -4.16
C THR A 87 10.93 -13.99 -3.83
N ASP A 88 10.73 -14.35 -2.60
CA ASP A 88 10.57 -15.75 -2.14
C ASP A 88 9.30 -16.37 -2.74
N VAL A 89 8.24 -15.58 -2.94
CA VAL A 89 6.98 -16.03 -3.56
C VAL A 89 6.90 -15.62 -5.04
N LEU A 90 7.40 -14.44 -5.40
CA LEU A 90 7.34 -13.85 -6.75
C LEU A 90 8.76 -13.44 -7.22
N PRO A 91 9.65 -14.40 -7.55
CA PRO A 91 11.09 -14.17 -7.73
C PRO A 91 11.45 -13.05 -8.71
N ASN A 92 10.70 -12.91 -9.80
CA ASN A 92 10.99 -11.92 -10.85
C ASN A 92 10.20 -10.62 -10.73
N VAL A 93 9.27 -10.56 -9.78
CA VAL A 93 8.29 -9.47 -9.67
C VAL A 93 8.51 -8.67 -8.39
N GLY A 94 8.61 -9.34 -7.23
CA GLY A 94 8.64 -8.72 -5.92
C GLY A 94 7.31 -8.06 -5.56
N CYS A 95 7.37 -7.02 -4.72
CA CYS A 95 6.17 -6.32 -4.26
C CYS A 95 5.57 -5.41 -5.33
N ALA A 96 4.23 -5.40 -5.41
CA ALA A 96 3.48 -4.43 -6.20
C ALA A 96 3.60 -3.02 -5.62
N PHE A 97 3.58 -2.91 -4.29
CA PHE A 97 3.89 -1.68 -3.57
C PHE A 97 4.47 -1.99 -2.17
N ILE A 98 5.21 -1.03 -1.63
CA ILE A 98 5.85 -1.10 -0.32
C ILE A 98 5.63 0.23 0.39
N GLY A 99 4.95 0.20 1.56
CA GLY A 99 4.86 1.36 2.45
C GLY A 99 6.21 1.61 3.12
N LEU A 100 6.59 2.86 3.26
CA LEU A 100 7.81 3.27 3.94
C LEU A 100 7.49 4.22 5.08
N SER A 101 8.26 4.17 6.15
CA SER A 101 8.32 5.19 7.19
C SER A 101 9.75 5.64 7.44
N GLU A 102 9.88 6.76 8.15
CA GLU A 102 11.17 7.39 8.46
C GLU A 102 11.98 7.79 7.22
N VAL A 103 11.30 8.37 6.27
CA VAL A 103 11.86 8.98 5.06
C VAL A 103 11.89 10.48 5.27
N GLU A 104 13.03 11.10 5.02
CA GLU A 104 13.19 12.56 5.21
C GLU A 104 12.35 13.35 4.20
N ASN A 105 12.61 13.18 2.91
CA ASN A 105 11.99 14.00 1.87
C ASN A 105 11.96 13.29 0.51
N ALA A 106 11.48 13.98 -0.52
CA ALA A 106 11.42 13.43 -1.88
C ALA A 106 12.80 13.21 -2.50
N ASN A 107 13.85 13.91 -2.06
CA ASN A 107 15.20 13.75 -2.64
C ASN A 107 15.81 12.41 -2.24
N VAL A 108 15.69 12.02 -0.96
CA VAL A 108 16.18 10.69 -0.52
C VAL A 108 15.43 9.55 -1.22
N LEU A 109 14.15 9.74 -1.56
CA LEU A 109 13.38 8.76 -2.34
C LEU A 109 13.82 8.67 -3.80
N LYS A 110 14.18 9.79 -4.42
CA LYS A 110 14.79 9.80 -5.77
C LYS A 110 16.11 9.05 -5.77
N ASP A 111 16.97 9.33 -4.78
CA ASP A 111 18.25 8.67 -4.64
C ASP A 111 18.09 7.17 -4.36
N LEU A 112 17.11 6.79 -3.55
CA LEU A 112 16.79 5.40 -3.24
C LEU A 112 16.30 4.65 -4.49
N THR A 113 15.35 5.21 -5.24
CA THR A 113 14.78 4.58 -6.43
C THR A 113 15.77 4.56 -7.61
N ALA A 114 16.76 5.44 -7.61
CA ALA A 114 17.85 5.44 -8.58
C ALA A 114 18.86 4.31 -8.35
N GLN A 115 18.88 3.68 -7.16
CA GLN A 115 19.78 2.56 -6.89
C GLN A 115 19.48 1.37 -7.82
N PRO A 116 20.54 0.67 -8.32
CA PRO A 116 20.37 -0.37 -9.34
C PRO A 116 19.28 -1.42 -9.05
N PRO A 117 19.13 -1.97 -7.82
CA PRO A 117 18.10 -2.98 -7.57
C PRO A 117 16.67 -2.48 -7.76
N LEU A 118 16.35 -1.28 -7.31
CA LEU A 118 15.01 -0.68 -7.46
C LEU A 118 14.78 -0.12 -8.85
N LYS A 119 15.82 0.45 -9.46
CA LYS A 119 15.78 0.93 -10.84
C LYS A 119 15.51 -0.21 -11.83
N ALA A 120 16.13 -1.38 -11.63
CA ALA A 120 15.89 -2.56 -12.46
C ALA A 120 14.44 -3.04 -12.44
N ARG A 121 13.71 -2.79 -11.33
CA ARG A 121 12.29 -3.09 -11.17
C ARG A 121 11.39 -1.92 -11.57
N ASN A 122 11.97 -0.80 -12.06
CA ASN A 122 11.26 0.43 -12.41
C ASN A 122 10.38 0.96 -11.23
N MET A 123 10.85 0.79 -9.99
CA MET A 123 10.10 1.27 -8.82
C MET A 123 9.98 2.78 -8.84
N GLN A 124 8.76 3.26 -8.64
CA GLN A 124 8.38 4.67 -8.51
C GLN A 124 7.99 4.95 -7.06
N PHE A 125 7.79 6.21 -6.71
CA PHE A 125 7.32 6.56 -5.37
C PHE A 125 6.23 7.63 -5.35
N CYS A 126 5.46 7.63 -4.26
CA CYS A 126 4.56 8.71 -3.87
C CYS A 126 5.00 9.21 -2.49
N HIS A 127 5.01 10.54 -2.33
CA HIS A 127 5.36 11.21 -1.07
C HIS A 127 4.61 12.55 -0.97
N ILE A 128 4.29 12.96 0.24
CA ILE A 128 3.81 14.30 0.58
C ILE A 128 4.52 14.69 1.88
N GLU A 129 5.19 15.84 1.85
CA GLU A 129 5.88 16.42 3.00
C GLU A 129 4.91 16.63 4.17
N GLY A 130 5.29 16.16 5.35
CA GLY A 130 4.49 16.22 6.55
C GLY A 130 5.00 17.24 7.58
N PRO A 131 4.21 17.46 8.64
CA PRO A 131 4.51 18.45 9.66
C PRO A 131 5.43 17.94 10.79
N ASP A 132 5.98 16.73 10.68
CA ASP A 132 6.86 16.18 11.73
C ASP A 132 8.09 17.08 11.95
N LYS A 133 8.40 17.34 13.21
CA LYS A 133 9.52 18.24 13.56
C LYS A 133 10.90 17.65 13.28
N ARG A 134 11.03 16.33 13.29
CA ARG A 134 12.30 15.68 12.91
C ARG A 134 12.52 15.72 11.39
N GLY A 135 11.45 15.95 10.61
CA GLY A 135 11.51 15.88 9.16
C GLY A 135 11.44 14.45 8.65
N ILE A 136 10.63 13.57 9.27
CA ILE A 136 10.41 12.22 8.78
C ILE A 136 8.96 12.03 8.36
N ASP A 137 8.78 11.33 7.27
CA ASP A 137 7.48 11.09 6.64
C ASP A 137 7.22 9.62 6.35
N CYS A 138 5.99 9.35 5.91
CA CYS A 138 5.61 8.11 5.25
C CYS A 138 5.61 8.29 3.74
N ALA A 139 5.94 7.22 3.01
CA ALA A 139 5.91 7.19 1.56
C ALA A 139 5.40 5.84 1.06
N LEU A 140 5.17 5.73 -0.26
CA LEU A 140 4.86 4.47 -0.92
C LEU A 140 5.79 4.29 -2.12
N LEU A 141 6.54 3.19 -2.15
CA LEU A 141 7.14 2.69 -3.38
C LEU A 141 6.12 1.83 -4.12
N TYR A 142 6.14 1.86 -5.45
CA TYR A 142 5.26 1.00 -6.24
C TYR A 142 5.88 0.63 -7.59
N ASN A 143 5.48 -0.54 -8.09
CA ASN A 143 5.81 -0.96 -9.45
C ASN A 143 4.67 -0.52 -10.39
N PRO A 144 4.90 0.43 -11.33
CA PRO A 144 3.84 0.97 -12.19
C PRO A 144 3.28 -0.05 -13.18
N ALA A 145 3.97 -1.18 -13.40
CA ALA A 145 3.42 -2.27 -14.21
C ALA A 145 2.33 -3.08 -13.46
N LEU A 146 2.25 -2.97 -12.14
CA LEU A 146 1.33 -3.71 -11.28
C LEU A 146 0.30 -2.82 -10.61
N PHE A 147 0.71 -1.63 -10.15
CA PHE A 147 -0.13 -0.71 -9.41
C PHE A 147 -0.16 0.66 -10.08
N THR A 148 -1.36 1.09 -10.48
CA THR A 148 -1.59 2.42 -11.08
C THR A 148 -2.07 3.38 -10.03
N VAL A 149 -1.28 4.39 -9.71
CA VAL A 149 -1.65 5.44 -8.73
C VAL A 149 -2.68 6.39 -9.36
N LYS A 150 -3.79 6.63 -8.65
CA LYS A 150 -4.86 7.55 -9.04
C LYS A 150 -4.88 8.84 -8.20
N ASN A 151 -4.56 8.73 -6.91
CA ASN A 151 -4.61 9.88 -5.99
C ASN A 151 -3.71 9.64 -4.78
N THR A 152 -3.10 10.71 -4.28
CA THR A 152 -2.32 10.72 -3.03
C THR A 152 -2.86 11.80 -2.10
N ARG A 153 -2.88 11.51 -0.80
CA ARG A 153 -3.31 12.46 0.23
C ARG A 153 -2.57 12.21 1.54
N LEU A 154 -2.17 13.26 2.21
CA LEU A 154 -1.76 13.23 3.61
C LEU A 154 -2.94 13.70 4.48
N VAL A 155 -3.45 12.83 5.34
CA VAL A 155 -4.46 13.18 6.35
C VAL A 155 -3.71 13.53 7.63
N PRO A 156 -3.82 14.76 8.15
CA PRO A 156 -3.10 15.14 9.34
C PRO A 156 -3.52 14.31 10.57
N TYR A 157 -2.56 14.01 11.43
CA TYR A 157 -2.86 13.53 12.78
C TYR A 157 -3.46 14.68 13.60
N VAL A 158 -4.64 14.47 14.16
CA VAL A 158 -5.33 15.44 14.99
C VAL A 158 -5.00 15.18 16.46
N GLN A 159 -4.45 16.20 17.14
CA GLN A 159 -4.18 16.08 18.56
C GLN A 159 -5.47 16.19 19.37
N GLU A 160 -5.79 15.12 20.12
CA GLU A 160 -7.02 15.04 20.93
C GLU A 160 -6.88 15.69 22.31
N LEU A 161 -5.63 15.92 22.80
CA LEU A 161 -5.38 16.55 24.07
C LEU A 161 -5.06 18.03 23.89
N ALA A 162 -5.91 18.92 24.46
CA ALA A 162 -5.76 20.36 24.33
C ALA A 162 -4.39 20.88 24.84
N LYS A 163 -3.82 20.26 25.89
CA LYS A 163 -2.49 20.61 26.42
C LYS A 163 -1.36 20.41 25.40
N ASP A 164 -1.57 19.56 24.40
CA ASP A 164 -0.58 19.21 23.38
C ASP A 164 -0.96 19.72 21.99
N SER A 165 -1.80 20.76 21.91
CA SER A 165 -2.32 21.31 20.64
C SER A 165 -1.22 21.71 19.64
N ALA A 166 -0.02 22.04 20.13
CA ALA A 166 1.15 22.33 19.31
C ALA A 166 1.91 21.06 18.84
N TYR A 167 1.54 19.88 19.32
CA TYR A 167 2.18 18.62 18.93
C TYR A 167 1.84 18.30 17.49
N LYS A 168 2.88 18.19 16.67
CA LYS A 168 2.76 17.79 15.27
C LYS A 168 3.58 16.53 15.03
N THR A 169 3.00 15.59 14.35
CA THR A 169 3.63 14.32 13.98
C THR A 169 3.19 13.90 12.58
N ARG A 170 3.72 12.77 12.11
CA ARG A 170 3.36 12.19 10.83
C ARG A 170 1.86 11.99 10.77
N GLY A 171 1.27 12.31 9.65
CA GLY A 171 -0.13 12.00 9.38
C GLY A 171 -0.32 10.58 8.84
N PHE A 172 -1.46 10.35 8.23
CA PHE A 172 -1.83 9.11 7.57
C PHE A 172 -1.64 9.31 6.06
N PHE A 173 -0.55 8.79 5.51
CA PHE A 173 -0.27 8.91 4.09
C PHE A 173 -1.13 7.91 3.32
N THR A 174 -2.00 8.40 2.46
CA THR A 174 -2.98 7.58 1.75
C THR A 174 -2.75 7.66 0.24
N VAL A 175 -2.65 6.49 -0.39
CA VAL A 175 -2.54 6.36 -1.84
C VAL A 175 -3.72 5.53 -2.34
N ARG A 176 -4.50 6.07 -3.26
CA ARG A 176 -5.53 5.31 -3.99
C ARG A 176 -5.02 4.96 -5.37
N GLY A 177 -5.36 3.77 -5.82
CA GLY A 177 -4.91 3.27 -7.10
C GLY A 177 -5.68 2.05 -7.56
N GLU A 178 -5.12 1.37 -8.53
CA GLU A 178 -5.68 0.15 -9.12
C GLU A 178 -4.64 -0.95 -9.13
N LEU A 179 -5.01 -2.12 -8.65
CA LEU A 179 -4.23 -3.36 -8.68
C LEU A 179 -5.10 -4.45 -9.31
N ALA A 180 -4.67 -5.03 -10.41
CA ALA A 180 -5.40 -6.10 -11.11
C ALA A 180 -6.85 -5.74 -11.48
N GLY A 181 -7.12 -4.48 -11.83
CA GLY A 181 -8.46 -3.99 -12.15
C GLY A 181 -9.35 -3.72 -10.92
N GLU A 182 -8.85 -3.93 -9.71
CA GLU A 182 -9.57 -3.61 -8.47
C GLU A 182 -9.15 -2.26 -7.90
N ASP A 183 -10.10 -1.52 -7.35
CA ASP A 183 -9.84 -0.25 -6.65
C ASP A 183 -9.19 -0.54 -5.29
N VAL A 184 -8.01 0.00 -5.08
CA VAL A 184 -7.17 -0.24 -3.91
C VAL A 184 -6.82 1.08 -3.23
N ALA A 185 -6.85 1.09 -1.91
CA ALA A 185 -6.26 2.16 -1.11
C ALA A 185 -5.20 1.60 -0.16
N VAL A 186 -4.10 2.32 -0.02
CA VAL A 186 -3.04 2.02 0.93
C VAL A 186 -2.94 3.18 1.91
N ILE A 187 -3.04 2.88 3.20
CA ILE A 187 -2.81 3.84 4.28
C ILE A 187 -1.48 3.47 4.94
N VAL A 188 -0.48 4.31 4.77
CA VAL A 188 0.82 4.13 5.42
C VAL A 188 0.85 4.98 6.69
N CYS A 189 1.10 4.33 7.82
CA CYS A 189 1.10 4.91 9.13
C CYS A 189 2.50 4.89 9.76
N HIS A 190 2.80 5.91 10.57
CA HIS A 190 3.88 5.85 11.54
C HIS A 190 3.37 6.55 12.81
N TRP A 191 2.80 5.77 13.72
CA TRP A 191 2.18 6.31 14.93
C TRP A 191 3.23 6.83 15.91
N PRO A 192 2.80 7.66 16.89
CA PRO A 192 3.69 8.15 17.94
C PRO A 192 4.38 6.99 18.68
N SER A 193 5.66 7.18 18.99
CA SER A 193 6.47 6.15 19.63
C SER A 193 5.95 5.80 21.03
N ARG A 194 6.42 4.69 21.58
CA ARG A 194 6.08 4.28 22.96
C ARG A 194 6.47 5.30 24.02
N PHE A 195 7.44 6.15 23.71
CA PHE A 195 7.82 7.27 24.58
C PHE A 195 6.67 8.26 24.81
N SER A 196 5.80 8.47 23.83
CA SER A 196 4.64 9.37 23.94
C SER A 196 3.47 8.81 24.78
N GLY A 197 3.51 7.53 25.14
CA GLY A 197 2.44 6.86 25.89
C GLY A 197 1.36 6.22 24.98
N SER A 198 0.55 5.30 25.55
CA SER A 198 -0.43 4.48 24.80
C SER A 198 -1.58 5.29 24.21
N PHE A 199 -2.02 6.34 24.93
CA PHE A 199 -3.12 7.21 24.47
C PHE A 199 -2.91 7.72 23.04
N TYR A 200 -1.69 8.16 22.71
CA TYR A 200 -1.39 8.72 21.38
C TYR A 200 -1.45 7.65 20.27
N ARG A 201 -1.07 6.42 20.58
CA ARG A 201 -1.18 5.29 19.63
C ARG A 201 -2.62 4.83 19.48
N GLU A 202 -3.39 4.78 20.56
CA GLU A 202 -4.82 4.52 20.50
C GLU A 202 -5.57 5.61 19.71
N SER A 203 -5.17 6.89 19.87
CA SER A 203 -5.65 7.99 19.02
C SER A 203 -5.28 7.77 17.55
N GLY A 204 -4.03 7.37 17.27
CA GLY A 204 -3.59 6.98 15.93
C GLY A 204 -4.46 5.88 15.33
N ALA A 205 -4.78 4.85 16.10
CA ALA A 205 -5.65 3.75 15.71
C ALA A 205 -7.08 4.23 15.38
N ARG A 206 -7.71 5.04 16.26
CA ARG A 206 -9.04 5.62 16.00
C ARG A 206 -9.06 6.43 14.71
N GLN A 207 -8.05 7.28 14.51
CA GLN A 207 -7.97 8.12 13.32
C GLN A 207 -7.70 7.30 12.06
N THR A 208 -6.85 6.27 12.12
CA THR A 208 -6.65 5.32 11.01
C THR A 208 -7.97 4.67 10.61
N LYS A 209 -8.78 4.23 11.58
CA LYS A 209 -10.11 3.67 11.34
C LYS A 209 -11.04 4.68 10.64
N VAL A 210 -11.04 5.94 11.08
CA VAL A 210 -11.83 7.00 10.43
C VAL A 210 -11.39 7.19 8.97
N VAL A 211 -10.09 7.21 8.70
CA VAL A 211 -9.56 7.31 7.33
C VAL A 211 -10.00 6.11 6.49
N LYS A 212 -9.83 4.89 7.00
CA LYS A 212 -10.28 3.65 6.35
C LYS A 212 -11.77 3.70 6.03
N ASP A 213 -12.60 4.03 7.02
CA ASP A 213 -14.07 4.07 6.84
C ASP A 213 -14.49 5.17 5.86
N SER A 214 -13.75 6.28 5.78
CA SER A 214 -13.99 7.32 4.77
C SER A 214 -13.72 6.82 3.34
N LEU A 215 -12.70 6.01 3.15
CA LEU A 215 -12.38 5.38 1.86
C LEU A 215 -13.45 4.37 1.45
N LEU A 216 -13.90 3.54 2.38
CA LEU A 216 -14.97 2.56 2.14
C LEU A 216 -16.33 3.21 1.86
N ARG A 217 -16.59 4.41 2.40
CA ARG A 217 -17.78 5.21 2.01
C ARG A 217 -17.70 5.70 0.57
N LEU A 218 -16.51 5.98 0.04
CA LEU A 218 -16.35 6.37 -1.38
C LEU A 218 -16.59 5.18 -2.32
N ASN A 219 -16.11 4.01 -1.94
CA ASN A 219 -16.31 2.77 -2.68
C ASN A 219 -16.30 1.58 -1.71
N PRO A 220 -17.49 0.98 -1.38
CA PRO A 220 -17.57 -0.15 -0.48
C PRO A 220 -16.85 -1.42 -0.94
N ALA A 221 -16.56 -1.53 -2.26
CA ALA A 221 -15.82 -2.65 -2.83
C ALA A 221 -14.30 -2.45 -2.79
N MET A 222 -13.81 -1.27 -2.40
CA MET A 222 -12.40 -0.93 -2.35
C MET A 222 -11.64 -1.88 -1.40
N LYS A 223 -10.48 -2.35 -1.81
CA LYS A 223 -9.56 -3.09 -0.96
C LYS A 223 -8.67 -2.10 -0.22
N VAL A 224 -8.76 -2.05 1.09
CA VAL A 224 -7.97 -1.11 1.91
C VAL A 224 -6.88 -1.86 2.65
N PHE A 225 -5.63 -1.49 2.38
CA PHE A 225 -4.45 -1.94 3.10
C PHE A 225 -4.06 -0.88 4.12
N VAL A 226 -3.97 -1.27 5.39
CA VAL A 226 -3.38 -0.46 6.46
C VAL A 226 -2.05 -1.09 6.81
N MET A 227 -0.99 -0.34 6.67
CA MET A 227 0.38 -0.80 6.96
C MET A 227 1.18 0.32 7.61
N GLY A 228 2.25 -0.03 8.30
CA GLY A 228 3.07 1.00 8.93
C GLY A 228 3.80 0.51 10.17
N ASP A 229 4.54 1.44 10.77
CA ASP A 229 5.09 1.31 12.11
C ASP A 229 4.06 1.84 13.12
N MET A 230 3.31 0.93 13.71
CA MET A 230 2.27 1.27 14.70
C MET A 230 2.86 1.54 16.08
N ASN A 231 4.15 1.31 16.27
CA ASN A 231 4.86 1.44 17.55
C ASN A 231 4.21 0.65 18.71
N ASP A 232 3.39 -0.36 18.37
CA ASP A 232 2.70 -1.22 19.32
C ASP A 232 2.71 -2.68 18.86
N ASP A 233 2.58 -3.59 19.81
CA ASP A 233 2.47 -5.02 19.52
C ASP A 233 1.01 -5.37 19.17
N PRO A 234 0.77 -6.48 18.46
CA PRO A 234 -0.58 -6.95 18.13
C PRO A 234 -1.50 -7.12 19.35
N THR A 235 -0.93 -7.33 20.53
CA THR A 235 -1.65 -7.49 21.80
C THR A 235 -2.01 -6.18 22.50
N ASN A 236 -1.48 -5.05 22.05
CA ASN A 236 -1.80 -3.73 22.64
C ASN A 236 -3.21 -3.27 22.24
N ALA A 237 -3.83 -2.47 23.12
CA ALA A 237 -5.22 -2.02 22.94
C ALA A 237 -5.43 -1.28 21.60
N SER A 238 -4.46 -0.47 21.17
CA SER A 238 -4.49 0.23 19.87
C SER A 238 -4.72 -0.72 18.70
N MET A 239 -4.12 -1.93 18.74
CA MET A 239 -4.16 -2.89 17.64
C MET A 239 -5.38 -3.80 17.70
N HIS A 240 -5.71 -4.39 18.86
CA HIS A 240 -6.74 -5.44 18.93
C HIS A 240 -8.10 -4.96 19.45
N LYS A 241 -8.19 -3.74 20.00
CA LYS A 241 -9.46 -3.18 20.48
C LYS A 241 -9.93 -1.97 19.69
N VAL A 242 -9.01 -1.18 19.16
CA VAL A 242 -9.31 0.11 18.53
C VAL A 242 -9.28 0.02 17.02
N LEU A 243 -8.18 -0.47 16.42
CA LEU A 243 -8.04 -0.62 14.98
C LEU A 243 -8.91 -1.76 14.45
#